data_21fc10bf05b8a41c291d67a94f2df078
#
_entry.id   21fc10bf05b8a41c291d67a94f2df078
#
_cell.length_a   1.000
_cell.length_b   1.000
_cell.length_c   1.000
_cell.angle_alpha   90.00
_cell.angle_beta   90.00
_cell.angle_gamma   90.00
#
_symmetry.space_group_name_H-M   'P 1'
#
loop_
_entity.id
_entity.type
_entity.pdbx_description
1 polymer ?
#
loop_
_entity_poly.entity_id
_entity_poly.type
_entity_poly.pdbx_seq_one_letter_code
_entity_poly.pdbx_strand_id
1 'polypeptide(L)'
;LQAEVKVQGGLIRGRIDGLNLRMAGSRLFSCAILDWKTGQDPANSKPNQRLAYASAIEAMYGMPAQKYIYTAEIWLATGVILEGRYDKAMIDGFRTRLAYRRKRGIASPGVHCKYCRRKHECLEWQTYIRSSALELAELAPDLSTREALAMLWDKSRALKSAIERYEKAIDAMLDEHGGLDLPGDRR
;
A
#
# COMPACT_ATOMS: atom_id res chain seq x y z
N LEU A 1 -9.21 6.93 -25.11
CA LEU A 1 -8.43 6.93 -23.87
C LEU A 1 -8.72 8.22 -23.11
N GLN A 2 -9.06 8.10 -21.84
CA GLN A 2 -9.23 9.23 -20.91
C GLN A 2 -8.05 9.22 -19.93
N ALA A 3 -7.45 10.39 -19.67
CA ALA A 3 -6.35 10.54 -18.73
C ALA A 3 -6.85 11.10 -17.39
N GLU A 4 -6.20 10.73 -16.30
CA GLU A 4 -6.46 11.20 -14.93
C GLU A 4 -7.94 11.11 -14.48
N VAL A 5 -8.54 9.94 -14.67
CA VAL A 5 -9.94 9.71 -14.33
C VAL A 5 -10.12 9.48 -12.82
N LYS A 6 -10.93 10.33 -12.20
CA LYS A 6 -11.37 10.09 -10.82
C LYS A 6 -12.39 8.96 -10.79
N VAL A 7 -12.17 7.98 -9.91
CA VAL A 7 -13.08 6.85 -9.73
C VAL A 7 -13.60 6.81 -8.31
N GLN A 8 -14.89 6.53 -8.18
CA GLN A 8 -15.53 6.32 -6.90
C GLN A 8 -16.58 5.22 -7.04
N GLY A 9 -16.30 4.07 -6.44
CA GLY A 9 -17.22 2.93 -6.46
C GLY A 9 -17.19 2.18 -5.14
N GLY A 10 -18.34 2.12 -4.47
CA GLY A 10 -18.46 1.46 -3.17
C GLY A 10 -17.51 2.05 -2.13
N LEU A 11 -16.55 1.25 -1.67
CA LEU A 11 -15.54 1.64 -0.66
C LEU A 11 -14.27 2.25 -1.27
N ILE A 12 -14.18 2.34 -2.59
CA ILE A 12 -12.98 2.73 -3.32
C ILE A 12 -13.12 4.15 -3.85
N ARG A 13 -12.10 4.95 -3.60
CA ARG A 13 -11.88 6.26 -4.22
C ARG A 13 -10.45 6.32 -4.71
N GLY A 14 -10.24 6.86 -5.90
CA GLY A 14 -8.91 6.98 -6.45
C GLY A 14 -8.86 7.80 -7.73
N ARG A 15 -7.67 7.87 -8.30
CA ARG A 15 -7.42 8.43 -9.61
C ARG A 15 -6.73 7.37 -10.46
N ILE A 16 -7.22 7.15 -11.64
CA ILE A 16 -6.66 6.27 -12.66
C ILE A 16 -5.91 7.15 -13.66
N ASP A 17 -4.68 6.79 -13.98
CA ASP A 17 -3.86 7.59 -14.89
C ASP A 17 -4.36 7.50 -16.33
N GLY A 18 -4.82 6.33 -16.76
CA GLY A 18 -5.42 6.13 -18.07
C GLY A 18 -6.57 5.14 -18.05
N LEU A 19 -7.67 5.48 -18.71
CA LEU A 19 -8.86 4.64 -18.78
C LEU A 19 -9.36 4.56 -20.24
N ASN A 20 -9.50 3.35 -20.73
CA ASN A 20 -10.08 3.07 -22.04
C ASN A 20 -11.39 2.29 -21.86
N LEU A 21 -12.51 2.95 -22.15
CA LEU A 21 -13.84 2.35 -22.14
C LEU A 21 -14.36 2.24 -23.57
N ARG A 22 -14.81 1.05 -23.94
CA ARG A 22 -15.58 0.84 -25.18
C ARG A 22 -17.02 0.50 -24.81
N MET A 23 -17.93 1.32 -25.28
CA MET A 23 -19.36 1.18 -25.05
C MET A 23 -20.04 0.55 -26.28
N ALA A 24 -21.04 -0.27 -26.06
CA ALA A 24 -22.00 -0.73 -27.07
C ALA A 24 -23.39 -0.26 -26.63
N GLY A 25 -23.82 0.89 -27.15
CA GLY A 25 -24.96 1.61 -26.61
C GLY A 25 -24.67 2.09 -25.17
N SER A 26 -25.57 1.79 -24.24
CA SER A 26 -25.42 2.10 -22.82
C SER A 26 -24.61 1.06 -22.04
N ARG A 27 -24.21 -0.06 -22.68
CA ARG A 27 -23.52 -1.18 -22.02
C ARG A 27 -22.02 -1.08 -22.21
N LEU A 28 -21.27 -1.31 -21.15
CA LEU A 28 -19.82 -1.46 -21.22
C LEU A 28 -19.45 -2.74 -21.98
N PHE A 29 -18.73 -2.60 -23.09
CA PHE A 29 -18.27 -3.73 -23.90
C PHE A 29 -16.91 -4.24 -23.45
N SER A 30 -15.94 -3.34 -23.32
CA SER A 30 -14.60 -3.65 -22.81
C SER A 30 -14.04 -2.49 -22.00
N CYS A 31 -13.12 -2.80 -21.07
CA CYS A 31 -12.45 -1.82 -20.24
C CYS A 31 -10.97 -2.19 -20.06
N ALA A 32 -10.10 -1.19 -20.21
CA ALA A 32 -8.69 -1.28 -19.86
C ALA A 32 -8.28 -0.08 -19.00
N ILE A 33 -7.62 -0.39 -17.89
CA ILE A 33 -7.08 0.59 -16.91
C ILE A 33 -5.57 0.63 -17.08
N LEU A 34 -5.01 1.82 -17.23
CA LEU A 34 -3.57 2.04 -17.33
C LEU A 34 -3.09 2.80 -16.12
N ASP A 35 -1.95 2.38 -15.57
CA ASP A 35 -1.31 2.98 -14.41
C ASP A 35 0.20 3.17 -14.73
N TRP A 36 0.65 4.41 -14.80
CA TRP A 36 2.02 4.77 -15.13
C TRP A 36 2.89 4.75 -13.90
N LYS A 37 4.02 4.06 -13.98
CA LYS A 37 5.00 3.96 -12.89
C LYS A 37 6.32 4.60 -13.30
N THR A 38 6.72 5.60 -12.53
CA THR A 38 8.03 6.28 -12.72
C THR A 38 9.17 5.60 -11.99
N GLY A 39 8.87 4.62 -11.10
CA GLY A 39 9.89 3.83 -10.40
C GLY A 39 10.68 2.92 -11.33
N GLN A 40 11.81 2.42 -10.83
CA GLN A 40 12.70 1.55 -11.61
C GLN A 40 12.43 0.06 -11.39
N ASP A 41 11.78 -0.32 -10.30
CA ASP A 41 11.66 -1.72 -9.89
C ASP A 41 10.21 -2.22 -9.98
N PRO A 42 9.88 -3.06 -10.98
CA PRO A 42 8.57 -3.68 -11.12
C PRO A 42 8.15 -4.58 -9.93
N ALA A 43 9.11 -5.05 -9.11
CA ALA A 43 8.79 -5.81 -7.90
C ALA A 43 7.98 -4.97 -6.87
N ASN A 44 8.00 -3.65 -7.00
CA ASN A 44 7.15 -2.74 -6.21
C ASN A 44 5.71 -2.62 -6.73
N SER A 45 5.30 -3.42 -7.70
CA SER A 45 3.91 -3.49 -8.20
C SER A 45 2.92 -3.73 -7.06
N LYS A 46 1.75 -3.12 -7.17
CA LYS A 46 0.68 -3.20 -6.16
C LYS A 46 -0.57 -3.87 -6.73
N PRO A 47 -0.63 -5.20 -6.78
CA PRO A 47 -1.76 -5.93 -7.35
C PRO A 47 -3.12 -5.53 -6.75
N ASN A 48 -3.14 -5.23 -5.45
CA ASN A 48 -4.36 -4.76 -4.77
C ASN A 48 -4.83 -3.38 -5.26
N GLN A 49 -3.93 -2.51 -5.74
CA GLN A 49 -4.31 -1.22 -6.34
C GLN A 49 -5.04 -1.45 -7.66
N ARG A 50 -4.53 -2.32 -8.52
CA ARG A 50 -5.17 -2.68 -9.78
C ARG A 50 -6.56 -3.28 -9.56
N LEU A 51 -6.69 -4.20 -8.60
CA LEU A 51 -7.96 -4.81 -8.24
C LEU A 51 -8.94 -3.80 -7.62
N ALA A 52 -8.44 -2.84 -6.85
CA ALA A 52 -9.25 -1.74 -6.33
C ALA A 52 -9.81 -0.87 -7.47
N TYR A 53 -9.00 -0.51 -8.45
CA TYR A 53 -9.46 0.24 -9.63
C TYR A 53 -10.49 -0.55 -10.44
N ALA A 54 -10.23 -1.84 -10.68
CA ALA A 54 -11.20 -2.72 -11.35
C ALA A 54 -12.53 -2.78 -10.59
N SER A 55 -12.48 -2.86 -9.26
CA SER A 55 -13.67 -2.82 -8.40
C SER A 55 -14.42 -1.49 -8.49
N ALA A 56 -13.73 -0.35 -8.57
CA ALA A 56 -14.37 0.95 -8.72
C ALA A 56 -15.06 1.09 -10.10
N ILE A 57 -14.40 0.67 -11.15
CA ILE A 57 -14.96 0.69 -12.52
C ILE A 57 -16.19 -0.21 -12.62
N GLU A 58 -16.13 -1.42 -12.06
CA GLU A 58 -17.29 -2.32 -12.05
C GLU A 58 -18.48 -1.72 -11.31
N ALA A 59 -18.24 -1.00 -10.21
CA ALA A 59 -19.31 -0.31 -9.48
C ALA A 59 -19.92 0.86 -10.26
N MET A 60 -19.14 1.52 -11.12
CA MET A 60 -19.59 2.68 -11.91
C MET A 60 -20.31 2.28 -13.21
N TYR A 61 -19.82 1.23 -13.87
CA TYR A 61 -20.23 0.89 -15.24
C TYR A 61 -20.75 -0.55 -15.38
N GLY A 62 -20.67 -1.36 -14.32
CA GLY A 62 -20.93 -2.80 -14.37
C GLY A 62 -19.78 -3.59 -15.01
N MET A 63 -19.94 -4.90 -15.07
CA MET A 63 -18.98 -5.79 -15.76
C MET A 63 -19.07 -5.61 -17.27
N PRO A 64 -17.91 -5.57 -17.97
CA PRO A 64 -17.90 -5.56 -19.43
C PRO A 64 -18.54 -6.81 -20.02
N ALA A 65 -19.04 -6.69 -21.26
CA ALA A 65 -19.56 -7.83 -22.01
C ALA A 65 -18.50 -8.94 -22.20
N GLN A 66 -17.22 -8.58 -22.24
CA GLN A 66 -16.09 -9.52 -22.29
C GLN A 66 -15.78 -10.22 -20.97
N LYS A 67 -16.55 -9.96 -19.90
CA LYS A 67 -16.44 -10.58 -18.56
C LYS A 67 -15.17 -10.28 -17.78
N TYR A 68 -14.27 -9.44 -18.30
CA TYR A 68 -13.02 -9.06 -17.64
C TYR A 68 -12.78 -7.56 -17.71
N ILE A 69 -12.23 -7.00 -16.63
CA ILE A 69 -11.61 -5.68 -16.61
C ILE A 69 -10.10 -5.90 -16.70
N TYR A 70 -9.49 -5.32 -17.71
CA TYR A 70 -8.05 -5.41 -17.95
C TYR A 70 -7.33 -4.25 -17.25
N THR A 71 -6.12 -4.52 -16.78
CA THR A 71 -5.24 -3.50 -16.21
C THR A 71 -3.83 -3.67 -16.73
N ALA A 72 -3.10 -2.57 -16.86
CA ALA A 72 -1.68 -2.60 -17.17
C ALA A 72 -0.95 -1.57 -16.31
N GLU A 73 0.06 -1.99 -15.57
CA GLU A 73 1.08 -1.10 -15.00
C GLU A 73 2.22 -0.97 -15.99
N ILE A 74 2.53 0.26 -16.38
CA ILE A 74 3.55 0.57 -17.39
C ILE A 74 4.71 1.27 -16.69
N TRP A 75 5.82 0.56 -16.56
CA TRP A 75 7.03 1.04 -15.89
C TRP A 75 7.90 1.79 -16.86
N LEU A 76 7.82 3.12 -16.87
CA LEU A 76 8.44 3.99 -17.87
C LEU A 76 9.95 3.89 -17.92
N ALA A 77 10.60 3.70 -16.77
CA ALA A 77 12.07 3.61 -16.70
C ALA A 77 12.65 2.31 -17.28
N THR A 78 11.87 1.23 -17.28
CA THR A 78 12.34 -0.11 -17.67
C THR A 78 11.63 -0.68 -18.90
N GLY A 79 10.54 -0.03 -19.35
CA GLY A 79 9.68 -0.53 -20.42
C GLY A 79 8.87 -1.78 -20.05
N VAL A 80 8.89 -2.21 -18.79
CA VAL A 80 8.15 -3.39 -18.34
C VAL A 80 6.67 -3.07 -18.26
N ILE A 81 5.83 -3.98 -18.76
CA ILE A 81 4.37 -3.91 -18.64
C ILE A 81 3.89 -5.12 -17.84
N LEU A 82 3.21 -4.84 -16.73
CA LEU A 82 2.58 -5.85 -15.90
C LEU A 82 1.07 -5.84 -16.13
N GLU A 83 0.59 -6.84 -16.82
CA GLU A 83 -0.84 -6.98 -17.14
C GLU A 83 -1.61 -7.71 -16.03
N GLY A 84 -2.90 -7.42 -15.95
CA GLY A 84 -3.85 -8.11 -15.09
C GLY A 84 -5.23 -8.14 -15.73
N ARG A 85 -6.00 -9.16 -15.40
CA ARG A 85 -7.41 -9.27 -15.78
C ARG A 85 -8.22 -9.70 -14.56
N TYR A 86 -9.35 -9.07 -14.36
CA TYR A 86 -10.20 -9.29 -13.19
C TYR A 86 -11.62 -9.60 -13.62
N ASP A 87 -12.10 -10.75 -13.22
CA ASP A 87 -13.50 -11.16 -13.37
C ASP A 87 -14.36 -10.72 -12.18
N LYS A 88 -15.65 -10.97 -12.28
CA LYS A 88 -16.62 -10.61 -11.23
C LYS A 88 -16.31 -11.29 -9.90
N ALA A 89 -15.90 -12.56 -9.91
CA ALA A 89 -15.63 -13.32 -8.69
C ALA A 89 -14.42 -12.75 -7.93
N MET A 90 -13.35 -12.39 -8.64
CA MET A 90 -12.17 -11.74 -8.05
C MET A 90 -12.53 -10.39 -7.42
N ILE A 91 -13.34 -9.58 -8.11
CA ILE A 91 -13.79 -8.26 -7.63
C ILE A 91 -14.68 -8.41 -6.39
N ASP A 92 -15.64 -9.32 -6.40
CA ASP A 92 -16.53 -9.55 -5.26
C ASP A 92 -15.77 -10.10 -4.04
N GLY A 93 -14.85 -11.02 -4.25
CA GLY A 93 -13.96 -11.53 -3.21
C GLY A 93 -13.12 -10.41 -2.57
N PHE A 94 -12.60 -9.50 -3.39
CA PHE A 94 -11.88 -8.32 -2.89
C PHE A 94 -12.78 -7.40 -2.05
N ARG A 95 -13.98 -7.08 -2.53
CA ARG A 95 -14.95 -6.23 -1.81
C ARG A 95 -15.36 -6.86 -0.48
N THR A 96 -15.61 -8.17 -0.47
CA THR A 96 -15.96 -8.90 0.75
C THR A 96 -14.85 -8.82 1.79
N ARG A 97 -13.59 -9.04 1.39
CA ARG A 97 -12.44 -8.91 2.29
C ARG A 97 -12.28 -7.49 2.81
N LEU A 98 -12.47 -6.49 1.95
CA LEU A 98 -12.36 -5.09 2.32
C LEU A 98 -13.46 -4.67 3.31
N ALA A 99 -14.71 -5.07 3.05
CA ALA A 99 -15.85 -4.82 3.93
C ALA A 99 -15.68 -5.50 5.29
N TYR A 100 -15.21 -6.74 5.31
CA TYR A 100 -14.91 -7.49 6.53
C TYR A 100 -13.85 -6.78 7.39
N ARG A 101 -12.73 -6.38 6.77
CA ARG A 101 -11.65 -5.66 7.47
C ARG A 101 -12.13 -4.33 8.02
N ARG A 102 -12.91 -3.58 7.24
CA ARG A 102 -13.50 -2.31 7.67
C ARG A 102 -14.45 -2.48 8.84
N LYS A 103 -15.34 -3.47 8.79
CA LYS A 103 -16.31 -3.75 9.86
C LYS A 103 -15.63 -4.11 11.19
N ARG A 104 -14.52 -4.85 11.11
CA ARG A 104 -13.75 -5.27 12.29
C ARG A 104 -12.70 -4.28 12.74
N GLY A 105 -12.48 -3.20 11.99
CA GLY A 105 -11.41 -2.25 12.28
C GLY A 105 -10.01 -2.86 12.20
N ILE A 106 -9.86 -3.98 11.48
CA ILE A 106 -8.57 -4.71 11.38
C ILE A 106 -7.61 -3.90 10.53
N ALA A 107 -6.57 -3.36 11.16
CA ALA A 107 -5.42 -2.81 10.46
C ALA A 107 -4.46 -3.93 10.03
N SER A 108 -3.76 -3.72 8.93
CA SER A 108 -2.67 -4.60 8.49
C SER A 108 -1.40 -3.77 8.47
N PRO A 109 -0.55 -3.89 9.49
CA PRO A 109 0.72 -3.17 9.54
C PRO A 109 1.61 -3.50 8.34
N GLY A 110 2.39 -2.51 7.90
CA GLY A 110 3.30 -2.67 6.77
C GLY A 110 3.93 -1.34 6.35
N VAL A 111 4.68 -1.37 5.25
CA VAL A 111 5.42 -0.19 4.73
C VAL A 111 4.54 1.04 4.49
N HIS A 112 3.25 0.86 4.21
CA HIS A 112 2.30 1.96 4.04
C HIS A 112 1.99 2.70 5.34
N CYS A 113 2.25 2.08 6.51
CA CYS A 113 2.00 2.70 7.82
C CYS A 113 2.90 3.92 8.06
N LYS A 114 4.05 4.03 7.38
CA LYS A 114 4.90 5.23 7.46
C LYS A 114 4.16 6.51 7.07
N TYR A 115 3.17 6.42 6.19
CA TYR A 115 2.34 7.55 5.74
C TYR A 115 1.00 7.67 6.47
N CYS A 116 0.68 6.74 7.37
CA CYS A 116 -0.59 6.73 8.08
C CYS A 116 -0.60 7.80 9.19
N ARG A 117 -1.54 8.73 9.13
CA ARG A 117 -1.69 9.79 10.13
C ARG A 117 -2.04 9.26 11.53
N ARG A 118 -2.69 8.09 11.59
CA ARG A 118 -3.14 7.47 12.86
C ARG A 118 -2.19 6.37 13.37
N LYS A 119 -1.00 6.22 12.80
CA LYS A 119 -0.05 5.16 13.18
C LYS A 119 0.33 5.19 14.67
N HIS A 120 0.29 6.36 15.29
CA HIS A 120 0.66 6.54 16.70
C HIS A 120 -0.36 5.94 17.67
N GLU A 121 -1.63 5.92 17.27
CA GLU A 121 -2.76 5.38 18.04
C GLU A 121 -3.09 3.94 17.64
N CYS A 122 -2.42 3.41 16.62
CA CYS A 122 -2.71 2.10 16.06
C CYS A 122 -2.02 0.99 16.84
N LEU A 123 -2.79 0.22 17.58
CA LEU A 123 -2.28 -0.90 18.38
C LEU A 123 -1.57 -1.95 17.52
N GLU A 124 -2.12 -2.26 16.36
CA GLU A 124 -1.53 -3.23 15.42
C GLU A 124 -0.15 -2.76 14.91
N TRP A 125 0.01 -1.44 14.66
CA TRP A 125 1.30 -0.90 14.29
C TRP A 125 2.30 -0.98 15.44
N GLN A 126 1.90 -0.65 16.66
CA GLN A 126 2.77 -0.76 17.84
C GLN A 126 3.19 -2.21 18.08
N THR A 127 2.25 -3.15 17.97
CA THR A 127 2.53 -4.60 18.09
C THR A 127 3.50 -5.05 16.99
N TYR A 128 3.28 -4.63 15.74
CA TYR A 128 4.16 -4.95 14.62
C TYR A 128 5.60 -4.43 14.84
N ILE A 129 5.76 -3.19 15.33
CA ILE A 129 7.09 -2.64 15.63
C ILE A 129 7.78 -3.45 16.73
N ARG A 130 7.06 -3.81 17.80
CA ARG A 130 7.62 -4.62 18.90
C ARG A 130 8.05 -6.01 18.42
N SER A 131 7.18 -6.72 17.70
CA SER A 131 7.51 -8.02 17.14
C SER A 131 8.68 -7.95 16.15
N SER A 132 8.71 -6.92 15.29
CA SER A 132 9.82 -6.70 14.35
C SER A 132 11.16 -6.48 15.05
N ALA A 133 11.19 -5.78 16.20
CA ALA A 133 12.40 -5.58 16.97
C ALA A 133 12.92 -6.90 17.57
N LEU A 134 12.03 -7.73 18.11
CA LEU A 134 12.39 -9.06 18.65
C LEU A 134 12.91 -9.98 17.54
N GLU A 135 12.20 -10.07 16.43
CA GLU A 135 12.61 -10.90 15.29
C GLU A 135 13.95 -10.44 14.68
N LEU A 136 14.25 -9.13 14.67
CA LEU A 136 15.56 -8.62 14.24
C LEU A 136 16.68 -9.07 15.17
N ALA A 137 16.44 -9.10 16.48
CA ALA A 137 17.43 -9.59 17.44
C ALA A 137 17.70 -11.08 17.26
N GLU A 138 16.70 -11.86 16.87
CA GLU A 138 16.82 -13.31 16.61
C GLU A 138 17.47 -13.61 15.26
N LEU A 139 17.21 -12.80 14.22
CA LEU A 139 17.72 -13.01 12.85
C LEU A 139 19.15 -12.48 12.64
N ALA A 140 19.65 -11.65 13.54
CA ALA A 140 20.97 -11.04 13.40
C ALA A 140 22.14 -12.03 13.18
N PRO A 141 22.08 -13.31 13.62
CA PRO A 141 23.15 -14.26 13.37
C PRO A 141 23.13 -14.93 11.98
N ASP A 142 22.00 -14.94 11.25
CA ASP A 142 21.88 -15.68 9.98
C ASP A 142 21.47 -14.79 8.80
N LEU A 143 22.46 -14.08 8.24
CA LEU A 143 22.30 -13.25 7.05
C LEU A 143 22.61 -13.99 5.73
N SER A 144 22.57 -15.31 5.74
CA SER A 144 23.06 -16.12 4.62
C SER A 144 22.07 -16.22 3.45
N THR A 145 20.78 -15.92 3.64
CA THR A 145 19.77 -16.05 2.59
C THR A 145 19.25 -14.69 2.10
N ARG A 146 18.88 -14.63 0.82
CA ARG A 146 18.28 -13.44 0.20
C ARG A 146 16.95 -13.06 0.86
N GLU A 147 16.18 -14.05 1.26
CA GLU A 147 14.91 -13.90 1.96
C GLU A 147 15.10 -13.28 3.35
N ALA A 148 16.09 -13.75 4.10
CA ALA A 148 16.44 -13.21 5.42
C ALA A 148 16.90 -11.75 5.30
N LEU A 149 17.70 -11.42 4.29
CA LEU A 149 18.13 -10.05 4.01
C LEU A 149 16.95 -9.15 3.64
N ALA A 150 15.99 -9.62 2.81
CA ALA A 150 14.81 -8.86 2.44
C ALA A 150 13.90 -8.58 3.66
N MET A 151 13.68 -9.58 4.50
CA MET A 151 12.92 -9.42 5.75
C MET A 151 13.61 -8.45 6.71
N LEU A 152 14.94 -8.58 6.86
CA LEU A 152 15.72 -7.68 7.70
C LEU A 152 15.63 -6.24 7.22
N TRP A 153 15.72 -6.03 5.90
CA TRP A 153 15.59 -4.72 5.29
C TRP A 153 14.23 -4.07 5.57
N ASP A 154 13.13 -4.79 5.36
CA ASP A 154 11.78 -4.27 5.60
C ASP A 154 11.55 -3.94 7.08
N LYS A 155 12.00 -4.81 7.98
CA LYS A 155 11.89 -4.61 9.43
C LYS A 155 12.77 -3.47 9.93
N SER A 156 14.00 -3.35 9.42
CA SER A 156 14.90 -2.26 9.76
C SER A 156 14.33 -0.90 9.35
N ARG A 157 13.68 -0.81 8.19
CA ARG A 157 13.00 0.43 7.76
C ARG A 157 11.83 0.80 8.66
N ALA A 158 11.05 -0.17 9.12
CA ALA A 158 9.96 0.06 10.06
C ALA A 158 10.49 0.58 11.40
N LEU A 159 11.54 -0.05 11.93
CA LEU A 159 12.22 0.37 13.17
C LEU A 159 12.86 1.75 13.04
N LYS A 160 13.56 2.03 11.94
CA LYS A 160 14.13 3.35 11.68
C LYS A 160 13.05 4.44 11.73
N SER A 161 11.91 4.22 11.09
CA SER A 161 10.79 5.17 11.15
C SER A 161 10.21 5.34 12.56
N ALA A 162 10.31 4.33 13.42
CA ALA A 162 9.88 4.43 14.82
C ALA A 162 10.91 5.22 15.64
N ILE A 163 12.19 4.94 15.49
CA ILE A 163 13.29 5.62 16.17
C ILE A 163 13.28 7.12 15.86
N GLU A 164 13.27 7.50 14.57
CA GLU A 164 13.22 8.90 14.14
C GLU A 164 12.06 9.69 14.76
N ARG A 165 10.99 9.02 15.08
CA ARG A 165 9.85 9.63 15.74
C ARG A 165 10.09 9.82 17.24
N TYR A 166 10.67 8.83 17.91
CA TYR A 166 11.01 8.97 19.33
C TYR A 166 12.03 10.08 19.52
N GLU A 167 13.02 10.17 18.65
CA GLU A 167 13.98 11.29 18.64
C GLU A 167 13.27 12.64 18.55
N LYS A 168 12.37 12.81 17.57
CA LYS A 168 11.58 14.06 17.42
C LYS A 168 10.67 14.35 18.62
N ALA A 169 10.10 13.33 19.24
CA ALA A 169 9.28 13.51 20.43
C ALA A 169 10.13 13.92 21.64
N ILE A 170 11.32 13.34 21.78
CA ILE A 170 12.28 13.71 22.80
C ILE A 170 12.74 15.17 22.58
N ASP A 171 13.12 15.53 21.35
CA ASP A 171 13.52 16.90 21.01
C ASP A 171 12.42 17.91 21.36
N ALA A 172 11.16 17.62 20.99
CA ALA A 172 10.03 18.49 21.33
C ALA A 172 9.81 18.62 22.84
N MET A 173 9.97 17.53 23.60
CA MET A 173 9.89 17.56 25.08
C MET A 173 11.05 18.33 25.69
N LEU A 174 12.24 18.21 25.12
CA LEU A 174 13.42 18.98 25.55
C LEU A 174 13.23 20.47 25.32
N ASP A 175 12.67 20.85 24.17
CA ASP A 175 12.36 22.25 23.85
C ASP A 175 11.28 22.83 24.79
N GLU A 176 10.27 22.04 25.14
CA GLU A 176 9.16 22.46 26.02
C GLU A 176 9.59 22.54 27.50
N HIS A 177 10.49 21.68 27.94
CA HIS A 177 10.91 21.59 29.35
C HIS A 177 12.29 22.17 29.65
N GLY A 178 12.95 22.82 28.68
CA GLY A 178 14.23 23.52 28.89
C GLY A 178 15.44 22.62 29.08
N GLY A 179 15.37 21.40 28.55
CA GLY A 179 16.43 20.40 28.60
C GLY A 179 16.17 19.30 29.63
N LEU A 180 16.73 18.13 29.40
CA LEU A 180 16.75 17.00 30.33
C LEU A 180 18.19 16.84 30.87
N ASP A 181 18.35 16.94 32.19
CA ASP A 181 19.57 16.47 32.85
C ASP A 181 19.62 14.94 32.76
N LEU A 182 20.23 14.43 31.69
CA LEU A 182 20.43 12.98 31.56
C LEU A 182 21.50 12.53 32.58
N PRO A 183 21.21 11.56 33.48
CA PRO A 183 22.20 11.03 34.37
C PRO A 183 23.30 10.33 33.53
N GLY A 184 24.46 10.97 33.44
CA GLY A 184 25.63 10.41 32.78
C GLY A 184 26.30 11.26 31.70
N ASP A 185 25.93 12.50 31.55
CA ASP A 185 26.64 13.44 30.66
C ASP A 185 28.07 13.72 31.24
N ARG A 186 28.98 12.79 30.89
CA ARG A 186 30.41 13.02 31.02
C ARG A 186 30.87 13.74 29.76
N ARG A 187 31.11 15.01 29.89
CA ARG A 187 31.86 15.81 28.92
C ARG A 187 33.17 15.14 28.51
#